data_c4d6f04a9c4cecd6dca131e5260200e6
#
_entry.id   c4d6f04a9c4cecd6dca131e5260200e6
#
_cell.length_a   1.000
_cell.length_b   1.000
_cell.length_c   1.000
_cell.angle_alpha   90.00
_cell.angle_beta   90.00
_cell.angle_gamma   90.00
#
_symmetry.space_group_name_H-M   'P 1'
#
loop_
_entity.id
_entity.type
_entity.pdbx_description
1 polymer ?
#
loop_
_entity_poly.entity_id
_entity_poly.type
_entity_poly.pdbx_seq_one_letter_code
_entity_poly.pdbx_strand_id
1 'polypeptide(L)'
;MSTSPYGGRLPNGLGLSVEPRPGAGLVSVALTVAVGGDADPAGLHGTAHLVEHLMFPRAAASDGPDGGHVARVEGAGGVCNAETHRDHTVFHTTVPAGMLTEVLEWEARRLLTFAPTESVLRTETSVIAEEIRGAAAAGGVWEAALAALHPGSRDAFGTAAELAGATTADVDAFFRRHYRPDAMVLSVVGEVDPDRAAASVERFFAGLPTGPAPAPAPAPGSTPAPAPARTAAPATIRTAPLPSPVSGAVLGHPLPDPVLDRSGHLAHVVLAETLGRTRLPRLTRRDPRIVSARVTCGYHGQWLGGAAPDLLLAQFATVPGAGPRAAADGWREVLTELAERPADPAEHRRALNALLLACHRRADSLTARSVSLGRTALLFPTAPGPDALPGDLARVTPAEVSAAARALLSGPCSVTELTAPTTPTGIGENR
;
A
#
# COMPACT_ATOMS: atom_id res chain seq x y z
N MET A 1 4.93 31.39 1.63
CA MET A 1 3.60 31.58 1.02
C MET A 1 3.11 30.19 0.65
N SER A 2 2.07 29.67 1.35
CA SER A 2 1.46 28.40 0.99
C SER A 2 0.59 28.65 -0.24
N THR A 3 1.05 28.20 -1.41
CA THR A 3 0.23 28.21 -2.61
C THR A 3 -0.72 27.01 -2.51
N SER A 4 -2.02 27.27 -2.42
CA SER A 4 -3.01 26.19 -2.48
C SER A 4 -2.81 25.37 -3.75
N PRO A 5 -2.87 24.04 -3.68
CA PRO A 5 -2.77 23.22 -4.88
C PRO A 5 -3.88 23.59 -5.87
N TYR A 6 -3.51 23.72 -7.15
CA TYR A 6 -4.48 23.80 -8.23
C TYR A 6 -5.11 22.41 -8.40
N GLY A 7 -6.41 22.30 -8.30
CA GLY A 7 -7.11 21.03 -8.46
C GLY A 7 -8.33 21.19 -9.36
N GLY A 8 -8.53 20.23 -10.28
CA GLY A 8 -9.66 20.23 -11.20
C GLY A 8 -9.81 18.92 -11.94
N ARG A 9 -10.81 18.87 -12.82
CA ARG A 9 -10.97 17.78 -13.81
C ARG A 9 -10.92 18.35 -15.22
N LEU A 10 -10.22 17.64 -16.10
CA LEU A 10 -10.22 17.93 -17.53
C LEU A 10 -11.59 17.59 -18.14
N PRO A 11 -11.90 18.10 -19.36
CA PRO A 11 -13.15 17.75 -20.06
C PRO A 11 -13.38 16.25 -20.27
N ASN A 12 -12.31 15.46 -20.40
CA ASN A 12 -12.39 14.00 -20.52
C ASN A 12 -12.55 13.26 -19.17
N GLY A 13 -12.58 13.99 -18.05
CA GLY A 13 -12.76 13.43 -16.71
C GLY A 13 -11.47 13.14 -15.93
N LEU A 14 -10.27 13.28 -16.54
CA LEU A 14 -8.99 13.12 -15.84
C LEU A 14 -8.87 14.13 -14.70
N GLY A 15 -8.65 13.64 -13.50
CA GLY A 15 -8.32 14.50 -12.35
C GLY A 15 -6.92 15.08 -12.49
N LEU A 16 -6.77 16.37 -12.18
CA LEU A 16 -5.47 17.05 -12.16
C LEU A 16 -5.25 17.73 -10.82
N SER A 17 -4.06 17.56 -10.25
CA SER A 17 -3.60 18.29 -9.06
C SER A 17 -2.20 18.83 -9.32
N VAL A 18 -1.99 20.13 -9.18
CA VAL A 18 -0.67 20.76 -9.37
C VAL A 18 -0.31 21.53 -8.12
N GLU A 19 0.87 21.23 -7.57
CA GLU A 19 1.41 21.90 -6.38
C GLU A 19 2.78 22.50 -6.69
N PRO A 20 2.87 23.83 -6.86
CA PRO A 20 4.15 24.49 -7.07
C PRO A 20 5.07 24.42 -5.84
N ARG A 21 6.34 24.13 -6.07
CA ARG A 21 7.42 24.18 -5.09
C ARG A 21 8.59 24.98 -5.69
N PRO A 22 8.51 26.32 -5.66
CA PRO A 22 9.52 27.19 -6.27
C PRO A 22 10.90 26.93 -5.68
N GLY A 23 11.91 26.85 -6.56
CA GLY A 23 13.30 26.62 -6.19
C GLY A 23 13.64 25.15 -5.90
N ALA A 24 12.74 24.21 -6.18
CA ALA A 24 13.01 22.78 -6.00
C ALA A 24 13.98 22.22 -7.05
N GLY A 25 14.12 22.85 -8.22
CA GLY A 25 14.95 22.39 -9.34
C GLY A 25 14.46 21.08 -9.99
N LEU A 26 13.48 20.42 -9.37
CA LEU A 26 12.93 19.13 -9.78
C LEU A 26 11.40 19.24 -9.88
N VAL A 27 10.81 18.30 -10.61
CA VAL A 27 9.38 18.07 -10.68
C VAL A 27 9.08 16.58 -10.59
N SER A 28 8.03 16.22 -9.83
CA SER A 28 7.50 14.88 -9.73
C SER A 28 6.09 14.82 -10.31
N VAL A 29 5.86 13.86 -11.19
CA VAL A 29 4.57 13.54 -11.79
C VAL A 29 4.14 12.18 -11.25
N ALA A 30 2.90 12.06 -10.73
CA ALA A 30 2.33 10.80 -10.32
C ALA A 30 0.97 10.60 -10.99
N LEU A 31 0.80 9.48 -11.67
CA LEU A 31 -0.47 9.02 -12.22
C LEU A 31 -1.03 7.94 -11.29
N THR A 32 -2.16 8.21 -10.65
CA THR A 32 -2.87 7.25 -9.79
C THR A 32 -4.12 6.77 -10.52
N VAL A 33 -4.29 5.46 -10.60
CA VAL A 33 -5.42 4.79 -11.29
C VAL A 33 -6.24 4.01 -10.26
N ALA A 34 -7.57 4.14 -10.28
CA ALA A 34 -8.49 3.46 -9.36
C ALA A 34 -8.67 1.98 -9.73
N VAL A 35 -7.58 1.24 -9.84
CA VAL A 35 -7.57 -0.19 -10.14
C VAL A 35 -6.35 -0.85 -9.50
N GLY A 36 -6.55 -1.99 -8.89
CA GLY A 36 -5.52 -2.84 -8.28
C GLY A 36 -5.96 -4.28 -8.24
N GLY A 37 -5.31 -5.11 -7.44
CA GLY A 37 -5.51 -6.56 -7.38
C GLY A 37 -6.94 -7.02 -7.06
N ASP A 38 -7.72 -6.23 -6.33
CA ASP A 38 -9.13 -6.54 -6.03
C ASP A 38 -10.02 -6.52 -7.29
N ALA A 39 -9.57 -5.87 -8.38
CA ALA A 39 -10.27 -5.80 -9.65
C ALA A 39 -9.86 -6.91 -10.65
N ASP A 40 -8.91 -7.75 -10.29
CA ASP A 40 -8.43 -8.83 -11.16
C ASP A 40 -9.55 -9.77 -11.58
N PRO A 41 -9.61 -10.19 -12.85
CA PRO A 41 -10.59 -11.15 -13.30
C PRO A 41 -10.45 -12.50 -12.57
N ALA A 42 -11.56 -13.24 -12.46
CA ALA A 42 -11.53 -14.58 -11.90
C ALA A 42 -10.64 -15.50 -12.77
N GLY A 43 -9.70 -16.21 -12.15
CA GLY A 43 -8.74 -17.06 -12.82
C GLY A 43 -7.56 -16.34 -13.47
N LEU A 44 -7.41 -15.01 -13.23
CA LEU A 44 -6.32 -14.18 -13.73
C LEU A 44 -5.81 -13.23 -12.64
N HIS A 45 -5.66 -13.73 -11.40
CA HIS A 45 -5.15 -12.95 -10.27
C HIS A 45 -3.70 -12.52 -10.53
N GLY A 46 -3.44 -11.22 -10.43
CA GLY A 46 -2.19 -10.54 -10.76
C GLY A 46 -2.26 -9.72 -12.05
N THR A 47 -3.43 -9.64 -12.71
CA THR A 47 -3.57 -8.87 -13.96
C THR A 47 -3.26 -7.40 -13.76
N ALA A 48 -3.66 -6.78 -12.63
CA ALA A 48 -3.34 -5.38 -12.34
C ALA A 48 -1.82 -5.16 -12.24
N HIS A 49 -1.12 -6.06 -11.56
CA HIS A 49 0.34 -6.05 -11.44
C HIS A 49 1.02 -6.29 -12.80
N LEU A 50 0.49 -7.23 -13.59
CA LEU A 50 0.99 -7.48 -14.94
C LEU A 50 0.83 -6.26 -15.85
N VAL A 51 -0.29 -5.53 -15.78
CA VAL A 51 -0.48 -4.27 -16.52
C VAL A 51 0.52 -3.22 -16.06
N GLU A 52 0.83 -3.12 -14.76
CA GLU A 52 1.87 -2.23 -14.26
C GLU A 52 3.22 -2.52 -14.94
N HIS A 53 3.66 -3.79 -14.95
CA HIS A 53 4.89 -4.20 -15.63
C HIS A 53 4.87 -3.89 -17.12
N LEU A 54 3.76 -4.15 -17.79
CA LEU A 54 3.61 -3.89 -19.23
C LEU A 54 3.55 -2.39 -19.57
N MET A 55 3.22 -1.53 -18.61
CA MET A 55 3.34 -0.08 -18.72
C MET A 55 4.79 0.40 -18.59
N PHE A 56 5.66 -0.39 -17.95
CA PHE A 56 7.09 -0.13 -17.76
C PHE A 56 7.96 -1.36 -18.07
N PRO A 57 7.87 -1.92 -19.29
CA PRO A 57 8.65 -3.12 -19.60
C PRO A 57 10.14 -2.82 -19.43
N ARG A 58 10.74 -3.46 -18.42
CA ARG A 58 12.17 -3.30 -18.09
C ARG A 58 13.07 -4.06 -19.06
N ALA A 59 12.57 -5.19 -19.56
CA ALA A 59 13.32 -6.09 -20.43
C ALA A 59 13.01 -5.88 -21.92
N ALA A 60 12.11 -4.98 -22.28
CA ALA A 60 11.87 -4.73 -23.68
C ALA A 60 13.14 -4.16 -24.28
N ALA A 61 13.77 -4.94 -25.12
CA ALA A 61 14.40 -4.38 -26.26
C ALA A 61 13.35 -3.47 -26.90
N SER A 62 13.38 -2.20 -26.54
CA SER A 62 12.52 -1.21 -27.14
C SER A 62 12.92 -1.19 -28.62
N ASP A 63 12.03 -1.65 -29.47
CA ASP A 63 12.22 -1.66 -30.93
C ASP A 63 12.26 -0.24 -31.51
N GLY A 64 12.72 0.74 -30.72
CA GLY A 64 12.85 2.13 -31.13
C GLY A 64 14.20 2.73 -30.75
N PRO A 65 14.69 3.69 -31.55
CA PRO A 65 16.01 4.33 -31.36
C PRO A 65 16.17 5.06 -30.02
N ASP A 66 15.07 5.31 -29.29
CA ASP A 66 15.04 6.15 -28.09
C ASP A 66 14.94 5.36 -26.77
N GLY A 67 14.98 4.03 -26.76
CA GLY A 67 14.77 3.24 -25.57
C GLY A 67 13.32 3.25 -25.05
N GLY A 68 13.00 2.45 -24.05
CA GLY A 68 11.71 2.45 -23.35
C GLY A 68 11.54 3.66 -22.42
N HIS A 69 10.37 3.76 -21.77
CA HIS A 69 10.06 4.86 -20.85
C HIS A 69 11.12 5.04 -19.75
N VAL A 70 11.54 3.95 -19.10
CA VAL A 70 12.56 3.97 -18.06
C VAL A 70 13.88 4.55 -18.57
N ALA A 71 14.37 4.08 -19.72
CA ALA A 71 15.64 4.56 -20.29
C ALA A 71 15.60 6.05 -20.65
N ARG A 72 14.45 6.56 -21.09
CA ARG A 72 14.27 8.01 -21.37
C ARG A 72 14.33 8.82 -20.08
N VAL A 73 13.64 8.36 -19.02
CA VAL A 73 13.66 9.04 -17.71
C VAL A 73 15.05 9.02 -17.11
N GLU A 74 15.72 7.89 -17.13
CA GLU A 74 17.12 7.77 -16.64
C GLU A 74 18.07 8.61 -17.47
N GLY A 75 17.93 8.62 -18.80
CA GLY A 75 18.69 9.46 -19.71
C GLY A 75 18.50 10.96 -19.45
N ALA A 76 17.35 11.37 -18.95
CA ALA A 76 17.07 12.73 -18.50
C ALA A 76 17.60 13.03 -17.07
N GLY A 77 18.27 12.06 -16.42
CA GLY A 77 18.76 12.18 -15.04
C GLY A 77 17.66 12.04 -14.00
N GLY A 78 16.53 11.45 -14.37
CA GLY A 78 15.38 11.22 -13.50
C GLY A 78 15.31 9.81 -12.94
N VAL A 79 14.26 9.57 -12.18
CA VAL A 79 13.88 8.26 -11.63
C VAL A 79 12.39 8.04 -11.83
N CYS A 80 11.99 6.80 -12.11
CA CYS A 80 10.58 6.41 -12.16
C CYS A 80 10.38 5.06 -11.46
N ASN A 81 9.18 4.86 -10.96
CA ASN A 81 8.74 3.59 -10.39
C ASN A 81 7.21 3.49 -10.45
N ALA A 82 6.70 2.30 -10.12
CA ALA A 82 5.27 2.08 -9.96
C ALA A 82 5.01 1.17 -8.76
N GLU A 83 3.79 1.19 -8.27
CA GLU A 83 3.31 0.37 -7.16
C GLU A 83 1.88 -0.05 -7.46
N THR A 84 1.61 -1.35 -7.47
CA THR A 84 0.25 -1.88 -7.50
C THR A 84 -0.18 -2.23 -6.08
N HIS A 85 -1.31 -1.67 -5.69
CA HIS A 85 -2.02 -1.96 -4.44
C HIS A 85 -3.28 -2.78 -4.73
N ARG A 86 -4.06 -3.04 -3.70
CA ARG A 86 -5.31 -3.80 -3.86
C ARG A 86 -6.39 -3.03 -4.62
N ASP A 87 -6.49 -1.73 -4.39
CA ASP A 87 -7.56 -0.84 -4.88
C ASP A 87 -7.08 0.23 -5.88
N HIS A 88 -5.76 0.37 -6.05
CA HIS A 88 -5.19 1.35 -6.98
C HIS A 88 -3.80 0.93 -7.46
N THR A 89 -3.39 1.53 -8.57
CA THR A 89 -2.02 1.48 -9.08
C THR A 89 -1.50 2.90 -9.22
N VAL A 90 -0.25 3.15 -8.85
CA VAL A 90 0.39 4.45 -8.99
C VAL A 90 1.69 4.34 -9.76
N PHE A 91 1.87 5.21 -10.74
CA PHE A 91 3.09 5.39 -11.53
C PHE A 91 3.66 6.75 -11.17
N HIS A 92 4.94 6.84 -10.90
CA HIS A 92 5.55 8.14 -10.60
C HIS A 92 6.90 8.32 -11.26
N THR A 93 7.18 9.55 -11.65
CA THR A 93 8.40 9.95 -12.34
C THR A 93 8.88 11.27 -11.76
N THR A 94 10.16 11.35 -11.39
CA THR A 94 10.77 12.58 -10.88
C THR A 94 11.98 12.91 -11.73
N VAL A 95 12.01 14.14 -12.26
CA VAL A 95 13.02 14.64 -13.22
C VAL A 95 13.43 16.07 -12.90
N PRO A 96 14.52 16.59 -13.51
CA PRO A 96 14.77 18.03 -13.53
C PRO A 96 13.56 18.82 -14.06
N ALA A 97 13.28 19.97 -13.47
CA ALA A 97 12.04 20.72 -13.73
C ALA A 97 11.85 21.09 -15.23
N GLY A 98 12.93 21.33 -15.96
CA GLY A 98 12.90 21.62 -17.41
C GLY A 98 12.35 20.49 -18.29
N MET A 99 12.23 19.26 -17.76
CA MET A 99 11.76 18.07 -18.49
C MET A 99 10.26 17.77 -18.29
N LEU A 100 9.51 18.65 -17.63
CA LEU A 100 8.11 18.39 -17.31
C LEU A 100 7.26 18.09 -18.57
N THR A 101 7.44 18.89 -19.61
CA THR A 101 6.67 18.76 -20.85
C THR A 101 6.87 17.41 -21.52
N GLU A 102 8.13 16.99 -21.61
CA GLU A 102 8.53 15.69 -22.17
C GLU A 102 7.98 14.52 -21.34
N VAL A 103 8.06 14.61 -20.01
CA VAL A 103 7.52 13.58 -19.12
C VAL A 103 6.00 13.47 -19.29
N LEU A 104 5.27 14.57 -19.33
CA LEU A 104 3.83 14.55 -19.56
C LEU A 104 3.46 13.94 -20.93
N GLU A 105 4.25 14.21 -21.96
CA GLU A 105 4.08 13.58 -23.27
C GLU A 105 4.34 12.06 -23.19
N TRP A 106 5.40 11.62 -22.54
CA TRP A 106 5.73 10.21 -22.38
C TRP A 106 4.67 9.45 -21.58
N GLU A 107 4.18 10.06 -20.49
CA GLU A 107 3.08 9.50 -19.68
C GLU A 107 1.80 9.32 -20.49
N ALA A 108 1.39 10.35 -21.24
CA ALA A 108 0.22 10.27 -22.11
C ALA A 108 0.41 9.23 -23.22
N ARG A 109 1.59 9.23 -23.84
CA ARG A 109 1.89 8.31 -24.95
C ARG A 109 1.78 6.85 -24.55
N ARG A 110 2.35 6.45 -23.39
CA ARG A 110 2.28 5.06 -22.95
C ARG A 110 0.85 4.60 -22.65
N LEU A 111 -0.05 5.51 -22.22
CA LEU A 111 -1.47 5.23 -22.07
C LEU A 111 -2.16 5.07 -23.44
N LEU A 112 -1.85 5.96 -24.38
CA LEU A 112 -2.46 5.99 -25.72
C LEU A 112 -1.99 4.83 -26.62
N THR A 113 -0.77 4.35 -26.42
CA THR A 113 -0.15 3.33 -27.28
C THR A 113 0.02 1.98 -26.58
N PHE A 114 -0.71 1.75 -25.47
CA PHE A 114 -0.63 0.47 -24.75
C PHE A 114 -1.08 -0.68 -25.67
N ALA A 115 -0.14 -1.50 -26.09
CA ALA A 115 -0.36 -2.66 -26.93
C ALA A 115 0.79 -3.67 -26.73
N PRO A 116 0.78 -4.43 -25.62
CA PRO A 116 1.84 -5.37 -25.34
C PRO A 116 1.86 -6.51 -26.36
N THR A 117 3.08 -6.91 -26.78
CA THR A 117 3.27 -8.09 -27.63
C THR A 117 3.31 -9.35 -26.78
N GLU A 118 3.04 -10.50 -27.40
CA GLU A 118 3.17 -11.82 -26.75
C GLU A 118 4.59 -12.06 -26.17
N SER A 119 5.62 -11.53 -26.81
CA SER A 119 6.99 -11.65 -26.33
C SER A 119 7.20 -10.88 -25.05
N VAL A 120 6.75 -9.63 -24.97
CA VAL A 120 6.84 -8.77 -23.79
C VAL A 120 5.99 -9.37 -22.66
N LEU A 121 4.77 -9.81 -22.95
CA LEU A 121 3.87 -10.44 -21.98
C LEU A 121 4.55 -11.64 -21.30
N ARG A 122 5.14 -12.56 -22.08
CA ARG A 122 5.85 -13.73 -21.51
C ARG A 122 7.04 -13.34 -20.65
N THR A 123 7.79 -12.33 -21.08
CA THR A 123 8.96 -11.85 -20.30
C THR A 123 8.52 -11.28 -18.96
N GLU A 124 7.55 -10.36 -18.95
CA GLU A 124 7.10 -9.72 -17.72
C GLU A 124 6.37 -10.71 -16.79
N THR A 125 5.59 -11.65 -17.32
CA THR A 125 5.00 -12.73 -16.53
C THR A 125 6.08 -13.57 -15.81
N SER A 126 7.23 -13.82 -16.47
CA SER A 126 8.35 -14.53 -15.86
C SER A 126 9.01 -13.71 -14.75
N VAL A 127 9.15 -12.39 -14.94
CA VAL A 127 9.69 -11.47 -13.92
C VAL A 127 8.79 -11.46 -12.68
N ILE A 128 7.48 -11.31 -12.87
CA ILE A 128 6.51 -11.31 -11.77
C ILE A 128 6.53 -12.66 -11.03
N ALA A 129 6.66 -13.77 -11.74
CA ALA A 129 6.77 -15.09 -11.11
C ALA A 129 8.01 -15.20 -10.18
N GLU A 130 9.12 -14.54 -10.52
CA GLU A 130 10.29 -14.43 -9.63
C GLU A 130 10.01 -13.54 -8.42
N GLU A 131 9.32 -12.42 -8.62
CA GLU A 131 8.94 -11.50 -7.54
C GLU A 131 7.99 -12.17 -6.54
N ILE A 132 6.99 -12.91 -7.02
CA ILE A 132 6.07 -13.70 -6.19
C ILE A 132 6.87 -14.74 -5.37
N ARG A 133 7.83 -15.43 -6.00
CA ARG A 133 8.69 -16.38 -5.28
C ARG A 133 9.55 -15.70 -4.22
N GLY A 134 10.09 -14.52 -4.53
CA GLY A 134 10.86 -13.71 -3.59
C GLY A 134 10.00 -13.24 -2.41
N ALA A 135 8.79 -12.76 -2.66
CA ALA A 135 7.84 -12.34 -1.64
C ALA A 135 7.40 -13.52 -0.74
N ALA A 136 7.13 -14.68 -1.32
CA ALA A 136 6.82 -15.90 -0.57
C ALA A 136 8.00 -16.33 0.32
N ALA A 137 9.24 -16.21 -0.16
CA ALA A 137 10.44 -16.46 0.64
C ALA A 137 10.62 -15.42 1.78
N ALA A 138 10.10 -14.22 1.63
CA ALA A 138 10.06 -13.20 2.69
C ALA A 138 8.97 -13.46 3.74
N GLY A 139 8.11 -14.48 3.53
CA GLY A 139 7.24 -15.04 4.56
C GLY A 139 5.73 -14.91 4.32
N GLY A 140 5.22 -14.07 3.41
CA GLY A 140 3.79 -14.00 3.07
C GLY A 140 2.81 -13.78 4.26
N VAL A 141 3.30 -13.17 5.34
CA VAL A 141 2.55 -13.08 6.61
C VAL A 141 1.35 -12.15 6.52
N TRP A 142 1.45 -11.10 5.70
CA TRP A 142 0.35 -10.16 5.51
C TRP A 142 -0.76 -10.81 4.68
N GLU A 143 -0.41 -11.50 3.62
CA GLU A 143 -1.32 -12.21 2.73
C GLU A 143 -2.08 -13.32 3.47
N ALA A 144 -1.40 -14.09 4.31
CA ALA A 144 -2.03 -15.12 5.13
C ALA A 144 -3.03 -14.54 6.14
N ALA A 145 -2.67 -13.42 6.77
CA ALA A 145 -3.56 -12.73 7.70
C ALA A 145 -4.75 -12.08 6.98
N LEU A 146 -4.51 -11.48 5.79
CA LEU A 146 -5.55 -10.88 4.96
C LEU A 146 -6.58 -11.94 4.54
N ALA A 147 -6.14 -13.05 3.98
CA ALA A 147 -7.02 -14.12 3.55
C ALA A 147 -7.89 -14.68 4.70
N ALA A 148 -7.32 -14.75 5.92
CA ALA A 148 -8.03 -15.22 7.09
C ALA A 148 -9.06 -14.21 7.63
N LEU A 149 -8.74 -12.93 7.63
CA LEU A 149 -9.56 -11.87 8.23
C LEU A 149 -10.55 -11.23 7.26
N HIS A 150 -10.20 -11.23 5.96
CA HIS A 150 -11.01 -10.71 4.88
C HIS A 150 -11.17 -11.74 3.76
N PRO A 151 -11.97 -12.81 3.98
CA PRO A 151 -12.19 -13.85 2.96
C PRO A 151 -12.69 -13.25 1.65
N GLY A 152 -12.05 -13.64 0.54
CA GLY A 152 -12.36 -13.11 -0.79
C GLY A 152 -11.55 -11.87 -1.19
N SER A 153 -10.80 -11.26 -0.28
CA SER A 153 -9.81 -10.25 -0.63
C SER A 153 -8.62 -10.87 -1.34
N ARG A 154 -8.06 -10.12 -2.28
CA ARG A 154 -6.86 -10.52 -3.03
C ARG A 154 -5.70 -9.62 -2.65
N ASP A 155 -4.48 -10.15 -2.69
CA ASP A 155 -3.28 -9.32 -2.63
C ASP A 155 -3.07 -8.59 -3.97
N ALA A 156 -2.01 -7.79 -4.04
CA ALA A 156 -1.67 -7.06 -5.26
C ALA A 156 -0.68 -7.82 -6.16
N PHE A 157 -0.09 -8.93 -5.69
CA PHE A 157 0.94 -9.66 -6.44
C PHE A 157 0.36 -10.64 -7.45
N GLY A 158 -0.71 -11.35 -7.08
CA GLY A 158 -1.26 -12.41 -7.89
C GLY A 158 -0.62 -13.77 -7.67
N THR A 159 -0.93 -14.71 -8.55
CA THR A 159 -0.37 -16.05 -8.54
C THR A 159 0.34 -16.38 -9.85
N ALA A 160 1.54 -16.97 -9.76
CA ALA A 160 2.30 -17.36 -10.95
C ALA A 160 1.52 -18.33 -11.86
N ALA A 161 0.68 -19.20 -11.27
CA ALA A 161 -0.11 -20.18 -12.03
C ALA A 161 -1.22 -19.50 -12.86
N GLU A 162 -1.94 -18.51 -12.30
CA GLU A 162 -2.99 -17.79 -13.04
C GLU A 162 -2.37 -16.85 -14.08
N LEU A 163 -1.28 -16.17 -13.75
CA LEU A 163 -0.57 -15.28 -14.67
C LEU A 163 0.02 -16.01 -15.89
N ALA A 164 0.43 -17.28 -15.73
CA ALA A 164 0.94 -18.08 -16.84
C ALA A 164 -0.12 -18.33 -17.94
N GLY A 165 -1.41 -18.22 -17.59
CA GLY A 165 -2.51 -18.35 -18.52
C GLY A 165 -2.99 -17.03 -19.17
N ALA A 166 -2.45 -15.88 -18.76
CA ALA A 166 -2.88 -14.58 -19.24
C ALA A 166 -2.50 -14.38 -20.73
N THR A 167 -3.41 -13.82 -21.50
CA THR A 167 -3.19 -13.48 -22.90
C THR A 167 -3.11 -11.98 -23.10
N THR A 168 -2.58 -11.54 -24.24
CA THR A 168 -2.59 -10.11 -24.61
C THR A 168 -4.01 -9.55 -24.73
N ALA A 169 -4.99 -10.37 -25.09
CA ALA A 169 -6.40 -9.98 -25.15
C ALA A 169 -6.98 -9.73 -23.76
N ASP A 170 -6.63 -10.55 -22.75
CA ASP A 170 -7.08 -10.36 -21.36
C ASP A 170 -6.53 -9.07 -20.77
N VAL A 171 -5.25 -8.82 -21.01
CA VAL A 171 -4.55 -7.62 -20.55
C VAL A 171 -5.11 -6.35 -21.23
N ASP A 172 -5.35 -6.39 -22.54
CA ASP A 172 -5.94 -5.27 -23.29
C ASP A 172 -7.38 -4.98 -22.80
N ALA A 173 -8.18 -6.02 -22.57
CA ALA A 173 -9.52 -5.87 -22.05
C ALA A 173 -9.53 -5.25 -20.64
N PHE A 174 -8.61 -5.69 -19.75
CA PHE A 174 -8.44 -5.12 -18.42
C PHE A 174 -8.01 -3.65 -18.50
N PHE A 175 -6.99 -3.36 -19.32
CA PHE A 175 -6.50 -2.00 -19.49
C PHE A 175 -7.60 -1.06 -20.00
N ARG A 176 -8.29 -1.38 -21.08
CA ARG A 176 -9.38 -0.56 -21.63
C ARG A 176 -10.53 -0.34 -20.66
N ARG A 177 -10.79 -1.32 -19.81
CA ARG A 177 -11.86 -1.23 -18.81
C ARG A 177 -11.51 -0.26 -17.69
N HIS A 178 -10.26 -0.24 -17.22
CA HIS A 178 -9.87 0.40 -15.98
C HIS A 178 -9.01 1.65 -16.16
N TYR A 179 -8.16 1.72 -17.20
CA TYR A 179 -7.28 2.86 -17.44
C TYR A 179 -7.99 3.96 -18.24
N ARG A 180 -8.97 4.57 -17.57
CA ARG A 180 -9.83 5.60 -18.17
C ARG A 180 -9.64 6.92 -17.46
N PRO A 181 -9.75 8.06 -18.16
CA PRO A 181 -9.51 9.38 -17.60
C PRO A 181 -10.29 9.65 -16.30
N ASP A 182 -11.56 9.25 -16.25
CA ASP A 182 -12.45 9.46 -15.09
C ASP A 182 -12.08 8.61 -13.86
N ALA A 183 -11.30 7.55 -14.06
CA ALA A 183 -10.74 6.67 -13.01
C ALA A 183 -9.28 7.01 -12.67
N MET A 184 -8.76 8.14 -13.14
CA MET A 184 -7.36 8.53 -12.94
C MET A 184 -7.22 9.93 -12.36
N VAL A 185 -6.14 10.13 -11.61
CA VAL A 185 -5.67 11.45 -11.16
C VAL A 185 -4.20 11.59 -11.51
N LEU A 186 -3.86 12.66 -12.21
CA LEU A 186 -2.50 13.09 -12.47
C LEU A 186 -2.11 14.16 -11.46
N SER A 187 -1.02 13.98 -10.73
CA SER A 187 -0.50 14.92 -9.74
C SER A 187 0.88 15.39 -10.13
N VAL A 188 1.09 16.70 -10.11
CA VAL A 188 2.38 17.33 -10.46
C VAL A 188 2.85 18.17 -9.26
N VAL A 189 4.03 17.90 -8.73
CA VAL A 189 4.61 18.61 -7.58
C VAL A 189 6.05 19.02 -7.89
N GLY A 190 6.39 20.26 -7.69
CA GLY A 190 7.77 20.71 -7.88
C GLY A 190 7.89 22.11 -8.44
N GLU A 191 9.02 22.39 -9.10
CA GLU A 191 9.21 23.67 -9.77
C GLU A 191 8.40 23.71 -11.06
N VAL A 192 7.18 24.17 -10.95
CA VAL A 192 6.17 24.13 -12.02
C VAL A 192 5.32 25.39 -12.00
N ASP A 193 4.98 25.87 -13.18
CA ASP A 193 3.92 26.85 -13.40
C ASP A 193 2.58 26.08 -13.57
N PRO A 194 1.58 26.30 -12.71
CA PRO A 194 0.34 25.54 -12.73
C PRO A 194 -0.45 25.66 -14.05
N ASP A 195 -0.50 26.85 -14.62
CA ASP A 195 -1.28 27.12 -15.85
C ASP A 195 -0.62 26.43 -17.06
N ARG A 196 0.71 26.48 -17.12
CA ARG A 196 1.48 25.76 -18.17
C ARG A 196 1.36 24.24 -18.01
N ALA A 197 1.41 23.76 -16.78
CA ALA A 197 1.22 22.33 -16.52
C ALA A 197 -0.17 21.89 -16.94
N ALA A 198 -1.22 22.61 -16.55
CA ALA A 198 -2.60 22.31 -16.92
C ALA A 198 -2.79 22.30 -18.45
N ALA A 199 -2.27 23.31 -19.16
CA ALA A 199 -2.32 23.36 -20.62
C ALA A 199 -1.58 22.19 -21.30
N SER A 200 -0.43 21.78 -20.75
CA SER A 200 0.33 20.63 -21.25
C SER A 200 -0.42 19.31 -21.03
N VAL A 201 -1.00 19.13 -19.84
CA VAL A 201 -1.83 17.96 -19.52
C VAL A 201 -3.06 17.90 -20.42
N GLU A 202 -3.78 19.00 -20.58
CA GLU A 202 -4.92 19.06 -21.49
C GLU A 202 -4.52 18.68 -22.92
N ARG A 203 -3.42 19.25 -23.43
CA ARG A 203 -2.92 18.96 -24.78
C ARG A 203 -2.57 17.50 -24.99
N PHE A 204 -1.85 16.87 -24.07
CA PHE A 204 -1.34 15.51 -24.27
C PHE A 204 -2.35 14.43 -23.90
N PHE A 205 -3.21 14.67 -22.90
CA PHE A 205 -4.13 13.67 -22.37
C PHE A 205 -5.55 13.77 -22.96
N ALA A 206 -5.86 14.81 -23.76
CA ALA A 206 -7.18 14.99 -24.37
C ALA A 206 -7.62 13.81 -25.26
N GLY A 207 -6.65 13.13 -25.88
CA GLY A 207 -6.91 11.97 -26.76
C GLY A 207 -7.19 10.66 -26.04
N LEU A 208 -7.14 10.62 -24.72
CA LEU A 208 -7.46 9.39 -23.97
C LEU A 208 -8.94 9.01 -24.15
N PRO A 209 -9.24 7.74 -24.45
CA PRO A 209 -10.60 7.31 -24.72
C PRO A 209 -11.49 7.44 -23.48
N THR A 210 -12.58 8.17 -23.64
CA THR A 210 -13.67 8.22 -22.67
C THR A 210 -14.60 7.04 -22.94
N GLY A 211 -14.58 6.03 -22.10
CA GLY A 211 -15.53 4.91 -22.20
C GLY A 211 -16.85 5.22 -21.49
N PRO A 212 -17.92 4.42 -21.69
CA PRO A 212 -19.08 4.46 -20.82
C PRO A 212 -18.61 4.21 -19.38
N ALA A 213 -19.15 5.01 -18.44
CA ALA A 213 -18.82 4.80 -17.03
C ALA A 213 -19.01 3.32 -16.69
N PRO A 214 -18.04 2.65 -16.00
CA PRO A 214 -18.33 1.36 -15.44
C PRO A 214 -19.62 1.50 -14.66
N ALA A 215 -20.47 0.48 -14.68
CA ALA A 215 -21.52 0.38 -13.65
C ALA A 215 -20.83 0.71 -12.31
N PRO A 216 -21.40 1.59 -11.47
CA PRO A 216 -20.76 1.97 -10.24
C PRO A 216 -20.26 0.68 -9.58
N ALA A 217 -18.95 0.65 -9.31
CA ALA A 217 -18.42 -0.41 -8.47
C ALA A 217 -19.33 -0.47 -7.26
N PRO A 218 -19.75 -1.65 -6.80
CA PRO A 218 -20.53 -1.75 -5.59
C PRO A 218 -19.87 -0.83 -4.59
N ALA A 219 -20.64 0.11 -4.02
CA ALA A 219 -20.10 1.17 -3.16
C ALA A 219 -19.09 0.56 -2.21
N PRO A 220 -17.92 1.21 -1.94
CA PRO A 220 -17.01 0.74 -0.90
C PRO A 220 -17.87 0.48 0.34
N GLY A 221 -17.99 -0.78 0.78
CA GLY A 221 -18.98 -1.18 1.80
C GLY A 221 -20.15 -2.03 1.30
N SER A 222 -20.30 -2.30 0.00
CA SER A 222 -21.24 -3.33 -0.49
C SER A 222 -20.63 -4.74 -0.51
N THR A 223 -19.53 -4.98 0.18
CA THR A 223 -19.31 -6.29 0.77
C THR A 223 -20.57 -6.61 1.57
N PRO A 224 -21.19 -7.80 1.42
CA PRO A 224 -22.43 -8.12 2.15
C PRO A 224 -22.22 -7.70 3.60
N ALA A 225 -23.16 -6.88 4.11
CA ALA A 225 -23.07 -6.30 5.45
C ALA A 225 -22.53 -7.36 6.39
N PRO A 226 -21.49 -7.08 7.19
CA PRO A 226 -21.03 -8.05 8.16
C PRO A 226 -22.26 -8.50 8.91
N ALA A 227 -22.52 -9.82 8.90
CA ALA A 227 -23.66 -10.40 9.59
C ALA A 227 -23.72 -9.78 10.99
N PRO A 228 -24.91 -9.41 11.51
CA PRO A 228 -25.04 -8.67 12.76
C PRO A 228 -24.16 -9.32 13.80
N ALA A 229 -23.35 -8.52 14.48
CA ALA A 229 -22.38 -8.95 15.44
C ALA A 229 -23.04 -9.91 16.44
N ARG A 230 -22.86 -11.20 16.20
CA ARG A 230 -23.15 -12.18 17.24
C ARG A 230 -22.14 -11.88 18.33
N THR A 231 -22.62 -11.73 19.55
CA THR A 231 -21.83 -11.70 20.80
C THR A 231 -21.12 -13.05 21.02
N ALA A 232 -20.32 -13.47 20.04
CA ALA A 232 -19.43 -14.62 20.14
C ALA A 232 -18.07 -14.08 20.67
N ALA A 233 -17.42 -14.86 21.52
CA ALA A 233 -16.06 -14.60 21.95
C ALA A 233 -15.17 -14.26 20.73
N PRO A 234 -14.15 -13.37 20.89
CA PRO A 234 -13.31 -12.94 19.80
C PRO A 234 -12.75 -14.15 19.05
N ALA A 235 -13.09 -14.25 17.76
CA ALA A 235 -12.70 -15.40 16.95
C ALA A 235 -11.21 -15.35 16.68
N THR A 236 -10.45 -16.27 17.29
CA THR A 236 -9.06 -16.49 16.92
C THR A 236 -9.02 -17.43 15.72
N ILE A 237 -8.53 -16.93 14.59
CA ILE A 237 -8.42 -17.69 13.33
C ILE A 237 -6.95 -18.15 13.21
N ARG A 238 -6.71 -19.46 13.22
CA ARG A 238 -5.36 -19.99 12.98
C ARG A 238 -5.17 -20.21 11.48
N THR A 239 -4.08 -19.68 10.98
CA THR A 239 -3.64 -19.93 9.59
C THR A 239 -2.64 -21.08 9.55
N ALA A 240 -2.32 -21.56 8.35
CA ALA A 240 -1.23 -22.50 8.17
C ALA A 240 0.10 -21.89 8.65
N PRO A 241 1.00 -22.69 9.26
CA PRO A 241 2.33 -22.23 9.62
C PRO A 241 3.10 -21.74 8.39
N LEU A 242 3.91 -20.70 8.57
CA LEU A 242 4.78 -20.17 7.53
C LEU A 242 6.26 -20.42 7.86
N PRO A 243 7.08 -20.79 6.86
CA PRO A 243 8.52 -20.90 7.04
C PRO A 243 9.10 -19.50 7.37
N SER A 244 10.04 -19.48 8.30
CA SER A 244 10.66 -18.22 8.77
C SER A 244 12.08 -18.51 9.27
N PRO A 245 13.02 -17.57 9.16
CA PRO A 245 14.34 -17.73 9.76
C PRO A 245 14.31 -17.80 11.30
N VAL A 246 13.19 -17.41 11.92
CA VAL A 246 13.00 -17.40 13.36
C VAL A 246 11.69 -18.08 13.76
N SER A 247 11.67 -18.76 14.90
CA SER A 247 10.42 -19.25 15.50
C SER A 247 9.63 -18.12 16.10
N GLY A 248 8.28 -18.20 16.03
CA GLY A 248 7.44 -17.17 16.62
C GLY A 248 6.01 -17.19 16.11
N ALA A 249 5.38 -16.04 16.07
CA ALA A 249 4.04 -15.88 15.50
C ALA A 249 3.80 -14.46 14.99
N VAL A 250 2.84 -14.36 14.07
CA VAL A 250 2.23 -13.09 13.66
C VAL A 250 0.77 -13.10 14.07
N LEU A 251 0.36 -12.03 14.75
CA LEU A 251 -1.03 -11.78 15.11
C LEU A 251 -1.53 -10.64 14.24
N GLY A 252 -2.62 -10.91 13.49
CA GLY A 252 -3.24 -9.93 12.59
C GLY A 252 -4.60 -9.51 13.11
N HIS A 253 -4.91 -8.24 12.95
CA HIS A 253 -6.21 -7.65 13.27
C HIS A 253 -6.68 -6.77 12.12
N PRO A 254 -7.99 -6.76 11.79
CA PRO A 254 -8.52 -5.82 10.82
C PRO A 254 -8.46 -4.40 11.37
N LEU A 255 -8.10 -3.46 10.50
CA LEU A 255 -8.19 -2.03 10.80
C LEU A 255 -9.60 -1.50 10.52
N PRO A 256 -10.06 -0.46 11.23
CA PRO A 256 -11.23 0.29 10.83
C PRO A 256 -11.08 0.82 9.39
N ASP A 257 -12.19 0.86 8.66
CA ASP A 257 -12.23 1.41 7.31
C ASP A 257 -11.81 2.90 7.32
N PRO A 258 -10.75 3.28 6.58
CA PRO A 258 -10.20 4.64 6.63
C PRO A 258 -11.12 5.69 6.00
N VAL A 259 -12.14 5.28 5.22
CA VAL A 259 -13.14 6.15 4.61
C VAL A 259 -14.33 6.33 5.53
N LEU A 260 -14.84 5.24 6.13
CA LEU A 260 -16.04 5.24 6.97
C LEU A 260 -15.75 5.62 8.43
N ASP A 261 -14.60 5.22 8.96
CA ASP A 261 -14.16 5.50 10.33
C ASP A 261 -12.71 5.96 10.38
N ARG A 262 -12.46 7.15 9.82
CA ARG A 262 -11.11 7.75 9.78
C ARG A 262 -10.53 7.97 11.18
N SER A 263 -11.35 8.38 12.16
CA SER A 263 -10.88 8.62 13.52
C SER A 263 -10.44 7.34 14.21
N GLY A 264 -11.23 6.28 14.10
CA GLY A 264 -10.88 4.97 14.61
C GLY A 264 -9.63 4.41 13.92
N HIS A 265 -9.51 4.56 12.61
CA HIS A 265 -8.31 4.17 11.86
C HIS A 265 -7.06 4.89 12.40
N LEU A 266 -7.09 6.21 12.54
CA LEU A 266 -5.96 6.98 13.05
C LEU A 266 -5.63 6.66 14.52
N ALA A 267 -6.63 6.33 15.34
CA ALA A 267 -6.40 5.84 16.69
C ALA A 267 -5.60 4.52 16.70
N HIS A 268 -5.84 3.60 15.75
CA HIS A 268 -5.05 2.38 15.59
C HIS A 268 -3.63 2.66 15.08
N VAL A 269 -3.45 3.67 14.23
CA VAL A 269 -2.10 4.12 13.81
C VAL A 269 -1.30 4.62 15.02
N VAL A 270 -1.90 5.47 15.88
CA VAL A 270 -1.25 5.97 17.09
C VAL A 270 -1.03 4.86 18.09
N LEU A 271 -1.97 3.91 18.21
CA LEU A 271 -1.80 2.69 19.02
C LEU A 271 -0.58 1.88 18.60
N ALA A 272 -0.45 1.59 17.29
CA ALA A 272 0.68 0.83 16.76
C ALA A 272 2.02 1.51 17.08
N GLU A 273 2.09 2.83 16.87
CA GLU A 273 3.31 3.60 17.18
C GLU A 273 3.62 3.62 18.69
N THR A 274 2.59 3.73 19.55
CA THR A 274 2.74 3.65 21.02
C THR A 274 3.26 2.27 21.45
N LEU A 275 2.67 1.21 20.93
CA LEU A 275 3.09 -0.17 21.20
C LEU A 275 4.53 -0.41 20.74
N GLY A 276 4.85 -0.06 19.50
CA GLY A 276 6.17 -0.29 18.90
C GLY A 276 7.30 0.43 19.63
N ARG A 277 7.07 1.68 20.08
CA ARG A 277 8.11 2.49 20.72
C ARG A 277 8.28 2.23 22.20
N THR A 278 7.25 1.81 22.90
CA THR A 278 7.29 1.78 24.35
C THR A 278 6.92 0.44 24.95
N ARG A 279 5.81 -0.15 24.56
CA ARG A 279 5.26 -1.33 25.24
C ARG A 279 5.97 -2.61 24.80
N LEU A 280 6.13 -2.84 23.51
CA LEU A 280 6.83 -4.03 23.01
C LEU A 280 8.30 -4.08 23.44
N PRO A 281 9.09 -2.98 23.41
CA PRO A 281 10.44 -3.00 23.99
C PRO A 281 10.50 -3.26 25.49
N ARG A 282 9.47 -2.89 26.26
CA ARG A 282 9.39 -3.24 27.68
C ARG A 282 9.07 -4.72 27.87
N LEU A 283 8.12 -5.24 27.07
CA LEU A 283 7.74 -6.64 27.08
C LEU A 283 8.95 -7.55 26.77
N THR A 284 9.71 -7.27 25.71
CA THR A 284 10.88 -8.08 25.33
C THR A 284 11.98 -8.10 26.40
N ARG A 285 12.11 -7.04 27.19
CA ARG A 285 13.06 -7.02 28.32
C ARG A 285 12.56 -7.83 29.53
N ARG A 286 11.25 -7.96 29.67
CA ARG A 286 10.61 -8.60 30.84
C ARG A 286 10.35 -10.09 30.61
N ASP A 287 9.94 -10.48 29.42
CA ASP A 287 9.63 -11.86 29.08
C ASP A 287 10.76 -12.49 28.25
N PRO A 288 11.57 -13.38 28.87
CA PRO A 288 12.71 -14.01 28.21
C PRO A 288 12.31 -14.98 27.08
N ARG A 289 11.02 -15.32 26.97
CA ARG A 289 10.51 -16.17 25.88
C ARG A 289 10.41 -15.38 24.56
N ILE A 290 10.38 -14.05 24.62
CA ILE A 290 10.22 -13.15 23.48
C ILE A 290 11.57 -12.52 23.13
N VAL A 291 12.13 -12.88 21.99
CA VAL A 291 13.42 -12.38 21.51
C VAL A 291 13.27 -10.97 20.91
N SER A 292 12.22 -10.79 20.10
CA SER A 292 11.89 -9.48 19.53
C SER A 292 10.40 -9.40 19.24
N ALA A 293 9.87 -8.16 19.21
CA ALA A 293 8.51 -7.90 18.85
C ALA A 293 8.42 -6.58 18.08
N ARG A 294 7.58 -6.57 17.04
CA ARG A 294 7.28 -5.38 16.25
C ARG A 294 5.80 -5.33 15.90
N VAL A 295 5.30 -4.14 15.63
CA VAL A 295 3.94 -3.92 15.16
C VAL A 295 3.99 -3.05 13.92
N THR A 296 3.18 -3.40 12.92
CA THR A 296 3.03 -2.67 11.66
C THR A 296 1.56 -2.37 11.45
N CYS A 297 1.24 -1.13 11.11
CA CYS A 297 -0.10 -0.68 10.78
C CYS A 297 -0.17 -0.40 9.28
N GLY A 298 -1.09 -1.07 8.60
CA GLY A 298 -1.24 -1.01 7.15
C GLY A 298 -0.21 -1.83 6.38
N TYR A 299 -0.49 -2.05 5.10
CA TYR A 299 0.36 -2.79 4.19
C TYR A 299 1.76 -2.16 4.13
N HIS A 300 2.80 -2.92 4.45
CA HIS A 300 4.18 -2.45 4.58
C HIS A 300 4.36 -1.15 5.41
N GLY A 301 3.47 -0.91 6.40
CA GLY A 301 3.49 0.31 7.21
C GLY A 301 2.91 1.55 6.54
N GLN A 302 2.23 1.38 5.43
CA GLN A 302 1.53 2.45 4.71
C GLN A 302 0.09 2.59 5.23
N TRP A 303 -0.06 3.08 6.44
CA TRP A 303 -1.31 3.14 7.21
C TRP A 303 -2.44 4.01 6.61
N LEU A 304 -2.24 4.70 5.50
CA LEU A 304 -3.24 5.30 4.61
C LEU A 304 -2.82 5.05 3.15
N GLY A 305 -2.32 3.84 2.89
CA GLY A 305 -1.85 3.41 1.58
C GLY A 305 -2.98 3.18 0.58
N GLY A 306 -4.17 2.78 1.04
CA GLY A 306 -5.34 2.49 0.22
C GLY A 306 -6.63 2.71 1.01
N ALA A 307 -7.77 2.58 0.32
CA ALA A 307 -9.11 2.56 0.92
C ALA A 307 -9.62 1.13 1.15
N ALA A 308 -8.97 0.12 0.55
CA ALA A 308 -9.30 -1.29 0.76
C ALA A 308 -9.05 -1.71 2.21
N PRO A 309 -9.78 -2.72 2.73
CA PRO A 309 -9.57 -3.24 4.08
C PRO A 309 -8.11 -3.59 4.33
N ASP A 310 -7.56 -3.17 5.47
CA ASP A 310 -6.16 -3.34 5.80
C ASP A 310 -5.98 -3.89 7.23
N LEU A 311 -4.74 -4.19 7.61
CA LEU A 311 -4.42 -4.94 8.81
C LEU A 311 -3.43 -4.20 9.71
N LEU A 312 -3.57 -4.44 11.02
CA LEU A 312 -2.51 -4.25 11.98
C LEU A 312 -1.88 -5.62 12.26
N LEU A 313 -0.57 -5.74 12.06
CA LEU A 313 0.19 -6.96 12.32
C LEU A 313 1.15 -6.78 13.48
N ALA A 314 1.07 -7.67 14.47
CA ALA A 314 2.05 -7.81 15.55
C ALA A 314 2.89 -9.07 15.32
N GLN A 315 4.18 -8.91 15.07
CA GLN A 315 5.09 -10.01 14.80
C GLN A 315 6.06 -10.20 15.96
N PHE A 316 6.17 -11.45 16.40
CA PHE A 316 7.02 -11.88 17.51
C PHE A 316 8.00 -12.94 17.06
N ALA A 317 9.27 -12.76 17.39
CA ALA A 317 10.24 -13.85 17.41
C ALA A 317 10.33 -14.37 18.84
N THR A 318 10.29 -15.68 19.00
CA THR A 318 10.33 -16.36 20.30
C THR A 318 11.51 -17.32 20.39
N VAL A 319 11.92 -17.66 21.63
CA VAL A 319 12.90 -18.74 21.80
C VAL A 319 12.31 -20.08 21.33
N PRO A 320 13.14 -21.04 20.88
CA PRO A 320 12.67 -22.36 20.50
C PRO A 320 11.81 -23.01 21.58
N GLY A 321 10.67 -23.57 21.19
CA GLY A 321 9.72 -24.21 22.10
C GLY A 321 8.71 -23.28 22.79
N ALA A 322 8.88 -21.95 22.80
CA ALA A 322 7.91 -21.03 23.36
C ALA A 322 6.65 -20.83 22.45
N GLY A 323 6.86 -20.90 21.13
CA GLY A 323 5.83 -20.95 20.12
C GLY A 323 4.83 -19.77 20.08
N PRO A 324 3.72 -19.97 19.37
CA PRO A 324 2.69 -18.92 19.19
C PRO A 324 2.02 -18.47 20.49
N ARG A 325 2.02 -19.34 21.52
CA ARG A 325 1.38 -19.04 22.78
C ARG A 325 2.07 -17.88 23.51
N ALA A 326 3.40 -17.90 23.58
CA ALA A 326 4.16 -16.79 24.20
C ALA A 326 3.90 -15.46 23.49
N ALA A 327 3.84 -15.45 22.16
CA ALA A 327 3.49 -14.28 21.36
C ALA A 327 2.09 -13.77 21.67
N ALA A 328 1.09 -14.66 21.70
CA ALA A 328 -0.30 -14.31 21.98
C ALA A 328 -0.50 -13.80 23.40
N ASP A 329 0.15 -14.40 24.40
CA ASP A 329 0.10 -13.96 25.78
C ASP A 329 0.71 -12.56 25.93
N GLY A 330 1.93 -12.34 25.38
CA GLY A 330 2.60 -11.04 25.41
C GLY A 330 1.82 -9.95 24.66
N TRP A 331 1.23 -10.28 23.52
CA TRP A 331 0.39 -9.34 22.77
C TRP A 331 -0.85 -8.93 23.57
N ARG A 332 -1.57 -9.91 24.14
CA ARG A 332 -2.73 -9.65 24.99
C ARG A 332 -2.36 -8.80 26.21
N GLU A 333 -1.21 -9.05 26.82
CA GLU A 333 -0.73 -8.30 27.98
C GLU A 333 -0.56 -6.81 27.67
N VAL A 334 0.17 -6.46 26.59
CA VAL A 334 0.43 -5.06 26.24
C VAL A 334 -0.84 -4.32 25.79
N LEU A 335 -1.77 -5.02 25.11
CA LEU A 335 -3.07 -4.47 24.78
C LEU A 335 -3.92 -4.21 26.03
N THR A 336 -3.97 -5.17 26.98
CA THR A 336 -4.71 -5.02 28.23
C THR A 336 -4.18 -3.87 29.07
N GLU A 337 -2.86 -3.72 29.16
CA GLU A 337 -2.24 -2.59 29.86
C GLU A 337 -2.72 -1.24 29.30
N LEU A 338 -2.78 -1.09 27.97
CA LEU A 338 -3.23 0.15 27.33
C LEU A 338 -4.77 0.32 27.37
N ALA A 339 -5.50 -0.77 27.32
CA ALA A 339 -6.97 -0.76 27.40
C ALA A 339 -7.46 -0.29 28.78
N GLU A 340 -6.77 -0.68 29.85
CA GLU A 340 -7.11 -0.36 31.25
C GLU A 340 -6.50 0.97 31.71
N ARG A 341 -5.30 1.28 31.25
CA ARG A 341 -4.52 2.47 31.63
C ARG A 341 -4.02 3.19 30.40
N PRO A 342 -4.67 4.30 30.03
CA PRO A 342 -4.23 5.11 28.90
C PRO A 342 -2.75 5.46 29.00
N ALA A 343 -2.10 5.63 27.84
CA ALA A 343 -0.72 6.07 27.76
C ALA A 343 -0.54 7.39 28.53
N ASP A 344 0.56 7.51 29.26
CA ASP A 344 0.87 8.77 29.92
C ASP A 344 1.15 9.87 28.86
N PRO A 345 1.01 11.16 29.26
CA PRO A 345 1.16 12.27 28.30
C PRO A 345 2.50 12.30 27.58
N ALA A 346 3.58 11.82 28.19
CA ALA A 346 4.89 11.79 27.56
C ALA A 346 5.02 10.62 26.57
N GLU A 347 4.45 9.46 26.90
CA GLU A 347 4.37 8.30 26.02
C GLU A 347 3.56 8.63 24.75
N HIS A 348 2.38 9.22 24.95
CA HIS A 348 1.50 9.62 23.84
C HIS A 348 2.16 10.65 22.94
N ARG A 349 2.76 11.72 23.49
CA ARG A 349 3.50 12.73 22.71
C ARG A 349 4.65 12.12 21.91
N ARG A 350 5.38 11.14 22.45
CA ARG A 350 6.46 10.47 21.70
C ARG A 350 5.93 9.75 20.47
N ALA A 351 4.80 9.06 20.57
CA ALA A 351 4.15 8.41 19.45
C ALA A 351 3.67 9.42 18.40
N LEU A 352 2.96 10.46 18.84
CA LEU A 352 2.50 11.53 17.94
C LEU A 352 3.66 12.22 17.23
N ASN A 353 4.70 12.63 17.95
CA ASN A 353 5.85 13.32 17.35
C ASN A 353 6.55 12.47 16.27
N ALA A 354 6.60 11.15 16.45
CA ALA A 354 7.16 10.27 15.45
C ALA A 354 6.29 10.19 14.18
N LEU A 355 4.97 10.11 14.35
CA LEU A 355 4.03 10.12 13.22
C LEU A 355 4.05 11.48 12.50
N LEU A 356 4.06 12.59 13.24
CA LEU A 356 4.17 13.93 12.67
C LEU A 356 5.48 14.10 11.88
N LEU A 357 6.61 13.63 12.43
CA LEU A 357 7.88 13.62 11.71
C LEU A 357 7.80 12.81 10.42
N ALA A 358 7.14 11.64 10.44
CA ALA A 358 6.94 10.83 9.24
C ALA A 358 6.07 11.57 8.19
N CYS A 359 5.02 12.27 8.61
CA CYS A 359 4.20 13.10 7.73
C CYS A 359 5.02 14.21 7.07
N HIS A 360 5.80 14.95 7.86
CA HIS A 360 6.64 16.05 7.33
C HIS A 360 7.70 15.52 6.36
N ARG A 361 8.39 14.42 6.69
CA ARG A 361 9.37 13.82 5.75
C ARG A 361 8.74 13.39 4.44
N ARG A 362 7.50 12.86 4.46
CA ARG A 362 6.77 12.54 3.23
C ARG A 362 6.39 13.79 2.45
N ALA A 363 5.99 14.87 3.14
CA ALA A 363 5.65 16.14 2.51
C ALA A 363 6.88 16.84 1.88
N ASP A 364 8.08 16.61 2.41
CA ASP A 364 9.33 17.15 1.87
C ASP A 364 9.80 16.43 0.60
N SER A 365 9.44 15.17 0.41
CA SER A 365 9.73 14.41 -0.81
C SER A 365 8.74 14.75 -1.91
N LEU A 366 9.20 15.28 -3.04
CA LEU A 366 8.35 15.61 -4.18
C LEU A 366 7.60 14.37 -4.68
N THR A 367 8.28 13.24 -4.79
CA THR A 367 7.69 11.95 -5.19
C THR A 367 6.60 11.51 -4.23
N ALA A 368 6.90 11.43 -2.92
CA ALA A 368 5.91 10.99 -1.95
C ALA A 368 4.74 11.98 -1.85
N ARG A 369 4.98 13.27 -2.09
CA ARG A 369 3.95 14.31 -2.10
C ARG A 369 3.02 14.17 -3.31
N SER A 370 3.57 13.97 -4.53
CA SER A 370 2.77 13.78 -5.74
C SER A 370 1.90 12.51 -5.64
N VAL A 371 2.46 11.40 -5.17
CA VAL A 371 1.73 10.16 -4.89
C VAL A 371 0.62 10.38 -3.86
N SER A 372 0.91 11.08 -2.76
CA SER A 372 -0.07 11.35 -1.72
C SER A 372 -1.24 12.23 -2.19
N LEU A 373 -0.98 13.24 -3.02
CA LEU A 373 -2.03 14.08 -3.60
C LEU A 373 -2.95 13.26 -4.51
N GLY A 374 -2.40 12.49 -5.44
CA GLY A 374 -3.17 11.65 -6.36
C GLY A 374 -3.99 10.59 -5.63
N ARG A 375 -3.37 9.90 -4.69
CA ARG A 375 -4.03 8.89 -3.86
C ARG A 375 -5.17 9.47 -3.02
N THR A 376 -4.94 10.62 -2.37
CA THR A 376 -5.98 11.28 -1.57
C THR A 376 -7.14 11.74 -2.43
N ALA A 377 -6.87 12.37 -3.57
CA ALA A 377 -7.92 12.85 -4.46
C ALA A 377 -8.76 11.72 -5.08
N LEU A 378 -8.14 10.55 -5.31
CA LEU A 378 -8.80 9.41 -5.95
C LEU A 378 -9.56 8.54 -4.95
N LEU A 379 -8.92 8.16 -3.84
CA LEU A 379 -9.46 7.16 -2.89
C LEU A 379 -10.21 7.76 -1.72
N PHE A 380 -9.92 9.02 -1.39
CA PHE A 380 -10.51 9.72 -0.24
C PHE A 380 -11.12 11.07 -0.64
N PRO A 381 -12.05 11.10 -1.63
CA PRO A 381 -12.52 12.36 -2.23
C PRO A 381 -13.26 13.27 -1.25
N THR A 382 -13.76 12.75 -0.14
CA THR A 382 -14.44 13.51 0.93
C THR A 382 -13.51 13.88 2.09
N ALA A 383 -12.28 13.30 2.11
CA ALA A 383 -11.32 13.61 3.16
C ALA A 383 -10.62 14.96 2.89
N PRO A 384 -10.20 15.67 3.95
CA PRO A 384 -9.28 16.78 3.78
C PRO A 384 -8.01 16.33 3.05
N GLY A 385 -7.38 17.25 2.31
CA GLY A 385 -6.11 16.97 1.63
C GLY A 385 -5.02 16.46 2.57
N PRO A 386 -3.90 15.95 2.04
CA PRO A 386 -2.85 15.33 2.85
C PRO A 386 -2.24 16.28 3.89
N ASP A 387 -2.37 17.59 3.73
CA ASP A 387 -1.90 18.59 4.70
C ASP A 387 -2.71 18.63 6.01
N ALA A 388 -3.92 18.10 6.00
CA ALA A 388 -4.74 18.00 7.22
C ALA A 388 -4.31 16.83 8.12
N LEU A 389 -3.60 15.85 7.58
CA LEU A 389 -3.24 14.62 8.28
C LEU A 389 -2.43 14.84 9.57
N PRO A 390 -1.42 15.73 9.63
CA PRO A 390 -0.76 16.05 10.89
C PRO A 390 -1.72 16.57 11.97
N GLY A 391 -2.67 17.43 11.58
CA GLY A 391 -3.70 17.94 12.47
C GLY A 391 -4.69 16.86 12.92
N ASP A 392 -5.05 15.94 12.03
CA ASP A 392 -5.93 14.80 12.36
C ASP A 392 -5.26 13.89 13.39
N LEU A 393 -3.99 13.54 13.18
CA LEU A 393 -3.20 12.75 14.13
C LEU A 393 -3.05 13.44 15.49
N ALA A 394 -2.77 14.76 15.48
CA ALA A 394 -2.59 15.51 16.72
C ALA A 394 -3.86 15.58 17.58
N ARG A 395 -5.05 15.36 17.01
CA ARG A 395 -6.32 15.30 17.73
C ARG A 395 -6.60 13.96 18.39
N VAL A 396 -5.90 12.88 18.00
CA VAL A 396 -6.09 11.57 18.61
C VAL A 396 -5.68 11.62 20.09
N THR A 397 -6.60 11.25 20.95
CA THR A 397 -6.42 11.28 22.42
C THR A 397 -5.92 9.96 22.99
N PRO A 398 -5.30 9.94 24.17
CA PRO A 398 -4.96 8.69 24.86
C PRO A 398 -6.17 7.77 25.13
N ALA A 399 -7.36 8.34 25.31
CA ALA A 399 -8.60 7.59 25.50
C ALA A 399 -9.03 6.84 24.23
N GLU A 400 -8.89 7.45 23.06
CA GLU A 400 -9.15 6.81 21.78
C GLU A 400 -8.15 5.70 21.49
N VAL A 401 -6.86 5.89 21.83
CA VAL A 401 -5.84 4.82 21.74
C VAL A 401 -6.21 3.64 22.65
N SER A 402 -6.71 3.90 23.87
CA SER A 402 -7.19 2.82 24.74
C SER A 402 -8.45 2.13 24.20
N ALA A 403 -9.34 2.88 23.55
CA ALA A 403 -10.51 2.31 22.87
C ALA A 403 -10.09 1.40 21.69
N ALA A 404 -9.09 1.80 20.91
CA ALA A 404 -8.51 0.98 19.85
C ALA A 404 -7.89 -0.31 20.42
N ALA A 405 -7.15 -0.24 21.55
CA ALA A 405 -6.62 -1.43 22.20
C ALA A 405 -7.72 -2.40 22.67
N ARG A 406 -8.83 -1.86 23.22
CA ARG A 406 -10.02 -2.66 23.57
C ARG A 406 -10.67 -3.30 22.34
N ALA A 407 -10.75 -2.58 21.24
CA ALA A 407 -11.30 -3.10 19.99
C ALA A 407 -10.48 -4.30 19.48
N LEU A 408 -9.15 -4.22 19.51
CA LEU A 408 -8.28 -5.35 19.15
C LEU A 408 -8.46 -6.56 20.07
N LEU A 409 -8.62 -6.33 21.38
CA LEU A 409 -8.84 -7.41 22.36
C LEU A 409 -10.18 -8.15 22.16
N SER A 410 -11.20 -7.44 21.74
CA SER A 410 -12.56 -7.97 21.54
C SER A 410 -12.87 -8.37 20.09
N GLY A 411 -12.05 -7.93 19.15
CA GLY A 411 -12.22 -8.18 17.73
C GLY A 411 -11.61 -9.50 17.25
N PRO A 412 -11.78 -9.82 15.96
CA PRO A 412 -11.15 -10.99 15.35
C PRO A 412 -9.63 -10.83 15.32
N CYS A 413 -8.93 -11.98 15.48
CA CYS A 413 -7.48 -12.05 15.44
C CYS A 413 -7.04 -13.26 14.62
N SER A 414 -6.22 -13.07 13.60
CA SER A 414 -5.51 -14.18 12.95
C SER A 414 -4.22 -14.48 13.70
N VAL A 415 -3.85 -15.76 13.78
CA VAL A 415 -2.58 -16.21 14.36
C VAL A 415 -1.89 -17.12 13.37
N THR A 416 -0.76 -16.66 12.85
CA THR A 416 0.12 -17.40 11.95
C THR A 416 1.37 -17.81 12.71
N GLU A 417 1.64 -19.09 12.81
CA GLU A 417 2.88 -19.61 13.39
C GLU A 417 4.04 -19.43 12.43
N LEU A 418 5.18 -18.98 12.95
CA LEU A 418 6.43 -18.89 12.22
C LEU A 418 7.33 -20.06 12.63
N THR A 419 7.72 -20.90 11.66
CA THR A 419 8.52 -22.09 11.90
C THR A 419 9.93 -21.93 11.37
N ALA A 420 10.93 -21.92 12.27
CA ALA A 420 12.32 -21.95 11.87
C ALA A 420 12.71 -23.34 11.33
N PRO A 421 13.66 -23.43 10.38
CA PRO A 421 14.21 -24.70 9.95
C PRO A 421 14.75 -25.45 11.17
N THR A 422 14.35 -26.71 11.31
CA THR A 422 15.00 -27.59 12.28
C THR A 422 16.42 -27.85 11.79
N THR A 423 17.41 -27.32 12.50
CA THR A 423 18.81 -27.72 12.24
C THR A 423 18.88 -29.24 12.42
N PRO A 424 19.38 -30.02 11.42
CA PRO A 424 19.57 -31.44 11.64
C PRO A 424 20.58 -31.61 12.77
N THR A 425 20.12 -32.06 13.93
CA THR A 425 21.00 -32.59 14.97
C THR A 425 21.56 -33.91 14.43
N GLY A 426 22.75 -33.85 13.84
CA GLY A 426 23.35 -35.06 13.27
C GLY A 426 24.69 -34.79 12.62
N ILE A 427 25.68 -34.29 13.38
CA ILE A 427 27.05 -34.71 13.10
C ILE A 427 27.23 -36.00 13.89
N GLY A 428 26.98 -37.12 13.22
CA GLY A 428 27.37 -38.41 13.75
C GLY A 428 28.86 -38.38 13.96
N GLU A 429 29.31 -38.51 15.19
CA GLU A 429 30.66 -38.91 15.50
C GLU A 429 30.91 -40.28 14.84
N ASN A 430 31.55 -40.27 13.68
CA ASN A 430 32.22 -41.47 13.19
C ASN A 430 33.61 -41.52 13.83
N ARG A 431 33.74 -42.43 14.76
CA ARG A 431 35.04 -42.98 15.21
C ARG A 431 35.67 -43.84 14.12
#